data_18ebf3b8d6bd85cb9e045fe750cee5c9
#
_entry.id   18ebf3b8d6bd85cb9e045fe750cee5c9
#
_cell.length_a   1.000
_cell.length_b   1.000
_cell.length_c   1.000
_cell.angle_alpha   90.00
_cell.angle_beta   90.00
_cell.angle_gamma   90.00
#
_symmetry.space_group_name_H-M   'P 1'
#
loop_
_entity.id
_entity.type
_entity.pdbx_description
1 polymer ?
#
loop_
_entity_poly.entity_id
_entity_poly.type
_entity_poly.pdbx_seq_one_letter_code
_entity_poly.pdbx_strand_id
1 'polypeptide(L)'
;VQTCALPISEVFEALGKCGLDSEKSEVKRWYDGFIFGEYKDIYNPWSILNYLDSQQYTTYWANTSANSLVAKLVREGNRNIKSKFEKLLCGECIWSEIDEQIVYDQLNGNEQAVWSLLLASGYLKVLSYEKYKDIPEGTEPKYQLALTNLEVKLMFHRMIHDWFAIDRKSGRV
;
A
#
# COMPACT_ATOMS: atom_id res chain seq x y z
N VAL A 1 7.18 2.74 -20.27
CA VAL A 1 6.84 3.45 -19.04
C VAL A 1 8.02 3.33 -18.12
N GLN A 2 8.75 4.43 -17.93
CA GLN A 2 9.89 4.48 -17.02
C GLN A 2 9.29 4.51 -15.61
N THR A 3 9.31 3.38 -14.92
CA THR A 3 8.91 3.31 -13.52
C THR A 3 9.93 4.10 -12.71
N CYS A 4 9.53 5.25 -12.21
CA CYS A 4 10.31 6.01 -11.25
C CYS A 4 10.36 5.23 -9.93
N ALA A 5 11.35 4.38 -9.78
CA ALA A 5 11.59 3.57 -8.59
C ALA A 5 13.03 3.81 -8.14
N LEU A 6 13.22 4.09 -6.86
CA LEU A 6 14.55 4.29 -6.28
C LEU A 6 14.97 3.04 -5.51
N PRO A 7 16.06 2.36 -5.90
CA PRO A 7 16.62 1.28 -5.11
C PRO A 7 17.29 1.83 -3.83
N ILE A 8 17.37 0.99 -2.81
CA ILE A 8 17.93 1.34 -1.49
C ILE A 8 19.35 1.95 -1.57
N SER A 9 20.17 1.50 -2.52
CA SER A 9 21.53 2.02 -2.70
C SER A 9 21.54 3.50 -3.06
N GLU A 10 20.66 3.93 -3.95
CA GLU A 10 20.54 5.33 -4.36
C GLU A 10 19.96 6.19 -3.24
N VAL A 11 18.98 5.67 -2.49
CA VAL A 11 18.40 6.35 -1.32
C VAL A 11 19.47 6.57 -0.25
N PHE A 12 20.25 5.53 0.06
CA PHE A 12 21.30 5.62 1.09
C PHE A 12 22.46 6.51 0.66
N GLU A 13 22.80 6.57 -0.62
CA GLU A 13 23.77 7.52 -1.16
C GLU A 13 23.26 8.96 -1.02
N ALA A 14 21.99 9.21 -1.36
CA ALA A 14 21.39 10.54 -1.23
C ALA A 14 21.35 11.00 0.24
N LEU A 15 20.97 10.12 1.18
CA LEU A 15 20.99 10.40 2.60
C LEU A 15 22.42 10.76 3.09
N GLY A 16 23.44 10.01 2.65
CA GLY A 16 24.83 10.28 2.98
C GLY A 16 25.30 11.65 2.47
N LYS A 17 24.93 12.02 1.24
CA LYS A 17 25.26 13.35 0.67
C LYS A 17 24.59 14.49 1.44
N CYS A 18 23.45 14.26 2.06
CA CYS A 18 22.73 15.22 2.90
C CYS A 18 23.17 15.18 4.39
N GLY A 19 24.13 14.34 4.77
CA GLY A 19 24.53 14.17 6.17
C GLY A 19 23.53 13.47 7.06
N LEU A 20 22.62 12.67 6.48
CA LEU A 20 21.51 11.99 7.14
C LEU A 20 21.74 10.48 7.29
N ASP A 21 22.99 10.05 7.45
CA ASP A 21 23.32 8.62 7.59
C ASP A 21 22.66 7.94 8.80
N SER A 22 22.44 8.69 9.88
CA SER A 22 21.74 8.22 11.08
C SER A 22 20.27 7.86 10.81
N GLU A 23 19.67 8.46 9.80
CA GLU A 23 18.23 8.33 9.49
C GLU A 23 17.91 7.13 8.63
N LYS A 24 18.88 6.39 8.10
CA LYS A 24 18.70 5.27 7.18
C LYS A 24 17.66 4.24 7.67
N SER A 25 17.70 3.88 8.95
CA SER A 25 16.79 2.91 9.53
C SER A 25 15.35 3.41 9.59
N GLU A 26 15.16 4.69 9.96
CA GLU A 26 13.84 5.28 10.06
C GLU A 26 13.27 5.60 8.67
N VAL A 27 14.07 6.08 7.73
CA VAL A 27 13.68 6.25 6.32
C VAL A 27 13.24 4.90 5.71
N LYS A 28 13.97 3.82 6.02
CA LYS A 28 13.57 2.48 5.60
C LYS A 28 12.21 2.07 6.19
N ARG A 29 11.98 2.28 7.47
CA ARG A 29 10.72 1.98 8.14
C ARG A 29 9.53 2.74 7.55
N TRP A 30 9.73 4.00 7.18
CA TRP A 30 8.68 4.87 6.67
C TRP A 30 8.34 4.64 5.21
N TYR A 31 9.34 4.50 4.34
CA TYR A 31 9.20 4.67 2.89
C TYR A 31 9.62 3.45 2.05
N ASP A 32 10.24 2.45 2.67
CA ASP A 32 10.62 1.22 1.97
C ASP A 32 9.43 0.28 1.78
N GLY A 33 9.61 -0.74 0.92
CA GLY A 33 8.74 -1.90 0.88
C GLY A 33 8.04 -2.12 -0.46
N PHE A 34 8.27 -1.30 -1.47
CA PHE A 34 7.82 -1.65 -2.81
C PHE A 34 8.64 -2.84 -3.34
N ILE A 35 7.94 -3.76 -3.99
CA ILE A 35 8.52 -4.97 -4.56
C ILE A 35 8.11 -5.05 -6.03
N PHE A 36 9.08 -5.14 -6.92
CA PHE A 36 8.88 -5.30 -8.35
C PHE A 36 9.57 -6.58 -8.84
N GLY A 37 8.81 -7.67 -8.96
CA GLY A 37 9.35 -8.98 -9.29
C GLY A 37 10.33 -9.47 -8.21
N GLU A 38 11.59 -9.65 -8.57
CA GLU A 38 12.66 -10.04 -7.64
C GLU A 38 13.34 -8.86 -6.92
N TYR A 39 13.07 -7.63 -7.35
CA TYR A 39 13.65 -6.43 -6.75
C TYR A 39 12.86 -6.02 -5.51
N LYS A 40 13.56 -6.00 -4.39
CA LYS A 40 13.07 -5.57 -3.06
C LYS A 40 13.74 -4.27 -2.65
N ASP A 41 13.25 -3.70 -1.54
CA ASP A 41 13.79 -2.46 -0.98
C ASP A 41 13.75 -1.30 -2.00
N ILE A 42 12.61 -1.15 -2.64
CA ILE A 42 12.32 -0.07 -3.60
C ILE A 42 11.49 1.02 -2.92
N TYR A 43 11.82 2.26 -3.21
CA TYR A 43 11.23 3.45 -2.60
C TYR A 43 10.47 4.28 -3.64
N ASN A 44 9.43 4.96 -3.16
CA ASN A 44 8.76 5.98 -3.97
C ASN A 44 9.65 7.24 -4.02
N PRO A 45 10.09 7.69 -5.21
CA PRO A 45 10.95 8.86 -5.36
C PRO A 45 10.35 10.13 -4.79
N TRP A 46 9.04 10.31 -4.91
CA TRP A 46 8.34 11.49 -4.39
C TRP A 46 8.47 11.59 -2.87
N SER A 47 8.26 10.50 -2.15
CA SER A 47 8.39 10.47 -0.70
C SER A 47 9.83 10.74 -0.26
N ILE A 48 10.83 10.17 -0.93
CA ILE A 48 12.23 10.38 -0.61
C ILE A 48 12.67 11.81 -0.89
N LEU A 49 12.34 12.39 -2.05
CA LEU A 49 12.69 13.77 -2.38
C LEU A 49 12.11 14.78 -1.38
N ASN A 50 10.83 14.62 -1.02
CA ASN A 50 10.20 15.49 -0.04
C ASN A 50 10.77 15.30 1.37
N TYR A 51 11.14 14.07 1.75
CA TYR A 51 11.84 13.85 3.01
C TYR A 51 13.21 14.53 3.04
N LEU A 52 14.02 14.41 1.98
CA LEU A 52 15.33 15.05 1.89
C LEU A 52 15.24 16.58 1.96
N ASP A 53 14.20 17.15 1.39
CA ASP A 53 13.97 18.60 1.41
C ASP A 53 13.51 19.11 2.78
N SER A 54 12.54 18.44 3.39
CA SER A 54 11.90 18.90 4.64
C SER A 54 12.52 18.33 5.91
N GLN A 55 13.18 17.17 5.81
CA GLN A 55 13.67 16.35 6.93
C GLN A 55 12.57 15.99 7.96
N GLN A 56 11.33 15.90 7.50
CA GLN A 56 10.17 15.54 8.32
C GLN A 56 9.58 14.22 7.88
N TYR A 57 9.27 13.36 8.83
CA TYR A 57 8.55 12.12 8.59
C TYR A 57 7.04 12.38 8.49
N THR A 58 6.48 12.23 7.30
CA THR A 58 5.05 12.39 7.04
C THR A 58 4.61 11.61 5.80
N THR A 59 3.31 11.63 5.52
CA THR A 59 2.73 10.98 4.35
C THR A 59 2.77 11.91 3.15
N TYR A 60 3.78 11.82 2.32
CA TYR A 60 3.94 12.65 1.11
C TYR A 60 3.12 12.15 -0.06
N TRP A 61 3.02 10.84 -0.21
CA TRP A 61 2.29 10.20 -1.31
C TRP A 61 0.78 10.23 -1.11
N ALA A 62 0.31 10.45 0.11
CA ALA A 62 -1.10 10.44 0.50
C ALA A 62 -1.99 11.50 -0.18
N ASN A 63 -1.42 12.55 -0.76
CA ASN A 63 -2.16 13.67 -1.34
C ASN A 63 -2.37 13.52 -2.86
N THR A 64 -2.29 12.32 -3.41
CA THR A 64 -2.52 12.06 -4.83
C THR A 64 -3.99 11.73 -5.12
N SER A 65 -4.47 12.05 -6.32
CA SER A 65 -5.85 11.77 -6.76
C SER A 65 -6.24 10.28 -6.73
N ALA A 66 -5.27 9.38 -6.81
CA ALA A 66 -5.49 7.93 -6.70
C ALA A 66 -6.09 7.53 -5.33
N ASN A 67 -5.80 8.28 -4.27
CA ASN A 67 -6.28 7.99 -2.93
C ASN A 67 -7.79 8.12 -2.79
N SER A 68 -8.44 8.99 -3.56
CA SER A 68 -9.91 9.16 -3.53
C SER A 68 -10.65 7.91 -4.01
N LEU A 69 -10.12 7.21 -5.01
CA LEU A 69 -10.68 5.95 -5.51
C LEU A 69 -10.54 4.85 -4.45
N VAL A 70 -9.36 4.72 -3.88
CA VAL A 70 -9.10 3.74 -2.82
C VAL A 70 -10.00 3.98 -1.60
N ALA A 71 -10.11 5.24 -1.17
CA ALA A 71 -11.00 5.64 -0.09
C ALA A 71 -12.46 5.23 -0.37
N LYS A 72 -12.94 5.45 -1.60
CA LYS A 72 -14.28 5.03 -2.03
C LYS A 72 -14.45 3.52 -1.96
N LEU A 73 -13.51 2.75 -2.53
CA LEU A 73 -13.59 1.29 -2.59
C LEU A 73 -13.62 0.65 -1.19
N VAL A 74 -12.81 1.13 -0.26
CA VAL A 74 -12.79 0.61 1.10
C VAL A 74 -14.06 1.01 1.86
N ARG A 75 -14.55 2.25 1.70
CA ARG A 75 -15.77 2.73 2.34
C ARG A 75 -17.01 1.98 1.86
N GLU A 76 -17.13 1.74 0.55
CA GLU A 76 -18.25 1.05 -0.09
C GLU A 76 -18.09 -0.48 -0.07
N GLY A 77 -16.93 -0.98 0.35
CA GLY A 77 -16.63 -2.39 0.45
C GLY A 77 -17.55 -3.13 1.41
N ASN A 78 -17.79 -4.40 1.13
CA ASN A 78 -18.59 -5.29 1.97
C ASN A 78 -17.90 -5.55 3.33
N ARG A 79 -18.60 -6.26 4.24
CA ARG A 79 -18.08 -6.55 5.58
C ARG A 79 -16.76 -7.32 5.56
N ASN A 80 -16.55 -8.20 4.58
CA ASN A 80 -15.32 -8.98 4.47
C ASN A 80 -14.11 -8.10 4.07
N ILE A 81 -14.29 -7.20 3.11
CA ILE A 81 -13.29 -6.20 2.72
C ILE A 81 -12.89 -5.35 3.93
N LYS A 82 -13.89 -4.85 4.68
CA LYS A 82 -13.64 -4.03 5.87
C LYS A 82 -12.87 -4.79 6.95
N SER A 83 -13.26 -6.04 7.24
CA SER A 83 -12.57 -6.88 8.23
C SER A 83 -11.13 -7.20 7.83
N LYS A 84 -10.88 -7.53 6.56
CA LYS A 84 -9.51 -7.74 6.07
C LYS A 84 -8.68 -6.45 6.12
N PHE A 85 -9.30 -5.32 5.81
CA PHE A 85 -8.64 -4.03 5.86
C PHE A 85 -8.24 -3.63 7.30
N GLU A 86 -9.12 -3.90 8.28
CA GLU A 86 -8.79 -3.74 9.71
C GLU A 86 -7.58 -4.58 10.13
N LYS A 87 -7.50 -5.84 9.69
CA LYS A 87 -6.31 -6.69 9.93
C LYS A 87 -5.04 -6.07 9.39
N LEU A 88 -5.07 -5.58 8.15
CA LEU A 88 -3.93 -4.89 7.53
C LEU A 88 -3.48 -3.67 8.35
N LEU A 89 -4.43 -2.87 8.87
CA LEU A 89 -4.14 -1.72 9.72
C LEU A 89 -3.56 -2.11 11.08
N CYS A 90 -3.95 -3.25 11.61
CA CYS A 90 -3.34 -3.83 12.81
C CYS A 90 -1.92 -4.35 12.57
N GLY A 91 -1.44 -4.37 11.32
CA GLY A 91 -0.12 -4.89 10.94
C GLY A 91 -0.12 -6.39 10.65
N GLU A 92 -1.30 -6.99 10.53
CA GLU A 92 -1.45 -8.37 10.10
C GLU A 92 -1.39 -8.46 8.57
N CYS A 93 -1.29 -9.68 8.06
CA CYS A 93 -1.40 -9.98 6.62
C CYS A 93 -2.75 -10.63 6.30
N ILE A 94 -3.14 -10.53 5.03
CA ILE A 94 -4.34 -11.19 4.51
C ILE A 94 -3.96 -12.11 3.35
N TRP A 95 -4.79 -13.10 3.07
CA TRP A 95 -4.69 -13.94 1.90
C TRP A 95 -5.79 -13.57 0.90
N SER A 96 -5.43 -13.38 -0.36
CA SER A 96 -6.36 -13.10 -1.45
C SER A 96 -5.83 -13.63 -2.78
N GLU A 97 -6.74 -14.02 -3.64
CA GLU A 97 -6.46 -14.19 -5.06
C GLU A 97 -6.19 -12.82 -5.68
N ILE A 98 -5.35 -12.77 -6.70
CA ILE A 98 -5.00 -11.55 -7.44
C ILE A 98 -5.35 -11.74 -8.91
N ASP A 99 -6.05 -10.78 -9.47
CA ASP A 99 -6.34 -10.69 -10.89
C ASP A 99 -5.40 -9.66 -11.54
N GLU A 100 -4.60 -10.10 -12.49
CA GLU A 100 -3.69 -9.23 -13.23
C GLU A 100 -4.42 -8.41 -14.31
N GLN A 101 -5.64 -8.80 -14.66
CA GLN A 101 -6.46 -8.15 -15.69
C GLN A 101 -7.58 -7.30 -15.08
N ILE A 102 -7.26 -6.39 -14.18
CA ILE A 102 -8.23 -5.54 -13.50
C ILE A 102 -8.94 -4.62 -14.50
N VAL A 103 -10.25 -4.79 -14.64
CA VAL A 103 -11.11 -3.82 -15.35
C VAL A 103 -11.83 -2.96 -14.30
N TYR A 104 -11.72 -1.64 -14.42
CA TYR A 104 -12.32 -0.69 -13.47
C TYR A 104 -13.82 -0.91 -13.22
N ASP A 105 -14.54 -1.42 -14.20
CA ASP A 105 -15.98 -1.72 -14.10
C ASP A 105 -16.30 -2.89 -13.13
N GLN A 106 -15.30 -3.70 -12.78
CA GLN A 106 -15.47 -4.86 -11.89
C GLN A 106 -15.20 -4.53 -10.41
N LEU A 107 -14.82 -3.30 -10.09
CA LEU A 107 -14.45 -2.89 -8.72
C LEU A 107 -15.66 -2.88 -7.76
N ASN A 108 -16.89 -2.76 -8.27
CA ASN A 108 -18.09 -2.71 -7.45
C ASN A 108 -18.46 -4.10 -6.91
N GLY A 109 -18.05 -4.36 -5.66
CA GLY A 109 -18.42 -5.58 -4.94
C GLY A 109 -17.51 -6.79 -5.15
N ASN A 110 -16.53 -6.71 -6.05
CA ASN A 110 -15.54 -7.78 -6.25
C ASN A 110 -14.35 -7.57 -5.32
N GLU A 111 -14.23 -8.40 -4.29
CA GLU A 111 -13.15 -8.34 -3.30
C GLU A 111 -11.78 -8.53 -3.94
N GLN A 112 -11.62 -9.49 -4.84
CA GLN A 112 -10.39 -9.78 -5.54
C GLN A 112 -9.91 -8.55 -6.35
N ALA A 113 -10.81 -7.86 -7.04
CA ALA A 113 -10.48 -6.66 -7.81
C ALA A 113 -9.98 -5.51 -6.89
N VAL A 114 -10.54 -5.37 -5.70
CA VAL A 114 -10.10 -4.36 -4.72
C VAL A 114 -8.66 -4.63 -4.29
N TRP A 115 -8.34 -5.87 -3.90
CA TRP A 115 -6.98 -6.22 -3.46
C TRP A 115 -5.96 -6.16 -4.59
N SER A 116 -6.35 -6.57 -5.79
CA SER A 116 -5.51 -6.46 -6.99
C SER A 116 -5.19 -5.01 -7.34
N LEU A 117 -6.16 -4.11 -7.26
CA LEU A 117 -5.94 -2.68 -7.47
C LEU A 117 -5.02 -2.08 -6.41
N LEU A 118 -5.22 -2.41 -5.13
CA LEU A 118 -4.37 -1.92 -4.04
C LEU A 118 -2.93 -2.41 -4.18
N LEU A 119 -2.74 -3.65 -4.65
CA LEU A 119 -1.41 -4.20 -4.95
C LEU A 119 -0.78 -3.50 -6.15
N ALA A 120 -1.49 -3.38 -7.27
CA ALA A 120 -1.00 -2.72 -8.49
C ALA A 120 -0.66 -1.24 -8.28
N SER A 121 -1.38 -0.57 -7.36
CA SER A 121 -1.14 0.82 -6.99
C SER A 121 -0.04 1.00 -5.92
N GLY A 122 0.58 -0.08 -5.44
CA GLY A 122 1.68 -0.03 -4.47
C GLY A 122 1.27 0.17 -3.01
N TYR A 123 -0.03 0.11 -2.68
CA TYR A 123 -0.48 0.18 -1.28
C TYR A 123 -0.25 -1.13 -0.53
N LEU A 124 -0.20 -2.25 -1.24
CA LEU A 124 0.10 -3.57 -0.70
C LEU A 124 1.40 -4.11 -1.30
N LYS A 125 2.03 -5.01 -0.56
CA LYS A 125 3.15 -5.84 -1.01
C LYS A 125 2.85 -7.31 -0.80
N VAL A 126 3.47 -8.16 -1.63
CA VAL A 126 3.39 -9.62 -1.50
C VAL A 126 4.48 -10.10 -0.55
N LEU A 127 4.10 -10.80 0.51
CA LEU A 127 5.03 -11.47 1.42
C LEU A 127 5.36 -12.89 0.95
N SER A 128 4.36 -13.62 0.49
CA SER A 128 4.48 -14.97 -0.05
C SER A 128 3.29 -15.27 -0.96
N TYR A 129 3.35 -16.36 -1.72
CA TYR A 129 2.26 -16.82 -2.56
C TYR A 129 2.25 -18.34 -2.67
N GLU A 130 1.06 -18.90 -2.93
CA GLU A 130 0.89 -20.32 -3.23
C GLU A 130 1.40 -20.63 -4.64
N LYS A 131 2.00 -21.79 -4.82
CA LYS A 131 2.43 -22.25 -6.15
C LYS A 131 1.37 -23.18 -6.72
N TYR A 132 1.09 -23.10 -8.01
CA TYR A 132 0.12 -23.96 -8.70
C TYR A 132 0.31 -25.46 -8.46
N LYS A 133 1.55 -25.92 -8.28
CA LYS A 133 1.86 -27.31 -7.98
C LYS A 133 1.44 -27.80 -6.59
N ASP A 134 1.20 -26.86 -5.67
CA ASP A 134 0.93 -27.12 -4.25
C ASP A 134 -0.56 -26.91 -3.88
N ILE A 135 -1.40 -26.53 -4.86
CA ILE A 135 -2.83 -26.28 -4.68
C ILE A 135 -3.67 -27.25 -5.52
N PRO A 136 -4.96 -27.51 -5.18
CA PRO A 136 -5.85 -28.38 -5.95
C PRO A 136 -6.05 -27.88 -7.38
N GLU A 137 -6.19 -28.83 -8.31
CA GLU A 137 -6.55 -28.50 -9.70
C GLU A 137 -7.83 -27.68 -9.78
N GLY A 138 -7.81 -26.63 -10.61
CA GLY A 138 -8.95 -25.74 -10.82
C GLY A 138 -9.11 -24.65 -9.76
N THR A 139 -8.15 -24.50 -8.86
CA THR A 139 -8.08 -23.36 -7.93
C THR A 139 -7.01 -22.37 -8.35
N GLU A 140 -7.24 -21.09 -8.00
CA GLU A 140 -6.25 -20.02 -8.23
C GLU A 140 -5.35 -19.84 -7.00
N PRO A 141 -4.05 -19.53 -7.20
CA PRO A 141 -3.13 -19.30 -6.11
C PRO A 141 -3.48 -18.03 -5.34
N LYS A 142 -3.36 -18.11 -4.01
CA LYS A 142 -3.53 -16.95 -3.13
C LYS A 142 -2.18 -16.33 -2.81
N TYR A 143 -2.22 -15.02 -2.64
CA TYR A 143 -1.10 -14.19 -2.27
C TYR A 143 -1.28 -13.69 -0.85
N GLN A 144 -0.22 -13.77 -0.07
CA GLN A 144 -0.16 -13.17 1.26
C GLN A 144 0.23 -11.71 1.12
N LEU A 145 -0.68 -10.82 1.49
CA LEU A 145 -0.57 -9.39 1.29
C LEU A 145 -0.42 -8.66 2.63
N ALA A 146 0.40 -7.63 2.65
CA ALA A 146 0.55 -6.70 3.77
C ALA A 146 0.61 -5.26 3.26
N LEU A 147 0.42 -4.28 4.14
CA LEU A 147 0.66 -2.88 3.81
C LEU A 147 2.13 -2.66 3.46
N THR A 148 2.40 -1.82 2.47
CA THR A 148 3.74 -1.63 1.92
C THR A 148 4.71 -1.10 2.97
N ASN A 149 4.31 -0.04 3.70
CA ASN A 149 5.16 0.63 4.68
C ASN A 149 4.35 1.46 5.68
N LEU A 150 5.06 2.20 6.55
CA LEU A 150 4.43 3.03 7.56
C LEU A 150 3.70 4.25 6.97
N GLU A 151 4.23 4.86 5.90
CA GLU A 151 3.57 5.96 5.19
C GLU A 151 2.16 5.55 4.73
N VAL A 152 2.04 4.40 4.07
CA VAL A 152 0.77 3.84 3.61
C VAL A 152 -0.16 3.54 4.78
N LYS A 153 0.35 2.95 5.86
CA LYS A 153 -0.44 2.65 7.05
C LYS A 153 -1.05 3.91 7.66
N LEU A 154 -0.26 4.96 7.83
CA LEU A 154 -0.73 6.23 8.40
C LEU A 154 -1.71 6.96 7.48
N MET A 155 -1.50 6.89 6.17
CA MET A 155 -2.43 7.39 5.18
C MET A 155 -3.82 6.74 5.35
N PHE A 156 -3.89 5.42 5.44
CA PHE A 156 -5.15 4.71 5.63
C PHE A 156 -5.81 5.02 6.98
N HIS A 157 -5.04 5.14 8.04
CA HIS A 157 -5.57 5.57 9.35
C HIS A 157 -6.24 6.96 9.27
N ARG A 158 -5.63 7.91 8.58
CA ARG A 158 -6.21 9.25 8.37
C ARG A 158 -7.50 9.19 7.57
N MET A 159 -7.52 8.45 6.45
CA MET A 159 -8.73 8.25 5.65
C MET A 159 -9.91 7.74 6.49
N ILE A 160 -9.68 6.71 7.31
CA ILE A 160 -10.72 6.12 8.14
C ILE A 160 -11.19 7.09 9.20
N HIS A 161 -10.27 7.80 9.86
CA HIS A 161 -10.63 8.82 10.84
C HIS A 161 -11.54 9.90 10.24
N ASP A 162 -11.24 10.37 9.03
CA ASP A 162 -12.01 11.37 8.33
C ASP A 162 -13.42 10.87 7.98
N TRP A 163 -13.60 9.59 7.64
CA TRP A 163 -14.93 9.02 7.40
C TRP A 163 -15.80 9.03 8.65
N PHE A 164 -15.27 8.60 9.78
CA PHE A 164 -16.01 8.64 11.04
C PHE A 164 -16.31 10.08 11.50
N ALA A 165 -15.48 11.04 11.15
CA ALA A 165 -15.75 12.45 11.44
C ALA A 165 -16.89 13.03 10.56
N ILE A 166 -16.97 12.59 9.29
CA ILE A 166 -18.03 13.00 8.36
C ILE A 166 -19.37 12.38 8.76
N ASP A 167 -19.40 11.08 9.09
CA ASP A 167 -20.63 10.38 9.48
C ASP A 167 -21.22 10.96 10.76
N ARG A 168 -20.41 11.35 11.74
CA ARG A 168 -20.87 12.06 12.94
C ARG A 168 -21.48 13.43 12.63
N LYS A 169 -20.95 14.16 11.64
CA LYS A 169 -21.50 15.48 11.23
C LYS A 169 -22.77 15.35 10.40
N SER A 170 -22.95 14.25 9.68
CA SER A 170 -24.13 13.99 8.84
C SER A 170 -25.33 13.40 9.61
N GLY A 171 -25.20 13.11 10.90
CA GLY A 171 -26.29 12.59 11.74
C GLY A 171 -26.84 11.23 11.34
N ARG A 172 -26.10 10.45 10.57
CA ARG A 172 -26.40 9.05 10.25
C ARG A 172 -25.69 8.13 11.25
N VAL A 173 -26.39 7.82 12.31
CA VAL A 173 -26.08 6.71 13.23
C VAL A 173 -26.87 5.50 12.79
#